data_91b5e27f7b6632fb37163188935d4444
#
_entry.id   91b5e27f7b6632fb37163188935d4444
#
_cell.length_a   1.000
_cell.length_b   1.000
_cell.length_c   1.000
_cell.angle_alpha   90.00
_cell.angle_beta   90.00
_cell.angle_gamma   90.00
#
_symmetry.space_group_name_H-M   'P 1'
#
loop_
_entity.id
_entity.type
_entity.pdbx_description
1 polymer ?
#
loop_
_entity_poly.entity_id
_entity_poly.type
_entity_poly.pdbx_seq_one_letter_code
_entity_poly.pdbx_strand_id
1 'polypeptide(L)'
;MEENCHVEPITKRPSLDEIQNVEVAFITVWGMGCQNCANRVRNSLVSLKGVVDARVDHNIGRAQIAYNPNLATSDDLIAAVESAGGDGRHEYGAQLAL
;
A
#
# COMPACT_ATOMS: atom_id res chain seq x y z
N MET A 1 -10.23 -15.54 -16.49
CA MET A 1 -9.61 -15.49 -16.19
C MET A 1 -8.69 -14.56 -15.68
N GLU A 2 -7.71 -14.91 -15.50
CA GLU A 2 -6.85 -14.26 -14.69
C GLU A 2 -6.20 -13.11 -15.27
N GLU A 3 -6.21 -12.98 -16.55
CA GLU A 3 -5.62 -11.85 -17.16
C GLU A 3 -6.30 -10.58 -16.71
N ASN A 4 -7.54 -10.66 -16.30
CA ASN A 4 -8.24 -9.49 -15.80
C ASN A 4 -7.77 -9.07 -14.42
N CYS A 5 -7.01 -9.92 -13.75
CA CYS A 5 -6.54 -9.64 -12.42
C CYS A 5 -5.09 -9.20 -12.39
N HIS A 6 -4.44 -9.17 -13.55
CA HIS A 6 -3.03 -8.79 -13.59
C HIS A 6 -2.85 -7.33 -13.23
N VAL A 7 -1.96 -7.04 -12.31
CA VAL A 7 -1.67 -5.70 -11.84
C VAL A 7 -0.17 -5.48 -11.92
N GLU A 8 0.25 -4.50 -12.73
CA GLU A 8 1.65 -4.16 -12.87
C GLU A 8 2.10 -3.32 -11.69
N PRO A 9 3.23 -3.65 -11.07
CA PRO A 9 3.76 -2.81 -10.00
C PRO A 9 4.22 -1.47 -10.55
N ILE A 10 3.87 -0.41 -9.84
CA ILE A 10 4.30 0.94 -10.19
C ILE A 10 5.71 1.15 -9.64
N THR A 11 6.58 1.71 -10.47
CA THR A 11 7.90 2.15 -10.02
C THR A 11 7.80 3.62 -9.65
N LYS A 12 8.06 3.92 -8.39
CA LYS A 12 7.96 5.29 -7.89
C LYS A 12 9.33 5.87 -7.67
N ARG A 13 9.51 7.13 -8.07
CA ARG A 13 10.70 7.90 -7.75
C ARG A 13 10.30 8.94 -6.71
N PRO A 14 10.65 8.75 -5.45
CA PRO A 14 10.26 9.71 -4.42
C PRO A 14 10.89 11.08 -4.65
N SER A 15 10.16 12.12 -4.28
CA SER A 15 10.68 13.47 -4.37
C SER A 15 11.65 13.72 -3.20
N LEU A 16 12.40 14.82 -3.30
CA LEU A 16 13.30 15.19 -2.22
C LEU A 16 12.52 15.48 -0.95
N ASP A 17 11.33 16.09 -1.07
CA ASP A 17 10.50 16.36 0.09
C ASP A 17 10.10 15.07 0.80
N GLU A 18 9.81 14.03 0.04
CA GLU A 18 9.37 12.76 0.62
C GLU A 18 10.49 12.07 1.38
N ILE A 19 11.72 12.15 0.90
CA ILE A 19 12.83 11.43 1.52
C ILE A 19 13.54 12.20 2.63
N GLN A 20 13.12 13.43 2.91
CA GLN A 20 13.79 14.22 3.94
C GLN A 20 13.58 13.67 5.34
N ASN A 21 12.46 13.03 5.60
CA ASN A 21 12.17 12.45 6.89
C ASN A 21 11.36 11.18 6.65
N VAL A 22 11.98 10.02 6.85
CA VAL A 22 11.36 8.74 6.52
C VAL A 22 11.17 7.93 7.79
N GLU A 23 9.96 7.44 7.99
CA GLU A 23 9.63 6.48 9.03
C GLU A 23 9.02 5.25 8.41
N VAL A 24 9.05 4.15 9.13
CA VAL A 24 8.51 2.89 8.66
C VAL A 24 7.30 2.52 9.48
N ALA A 25 6.20 2.19 8.82
CA ALA A 25 5.00 1.69 9.47
C ALA A 25 4.74 0.27 9.02
N PHE A 26 4.22 -0.54 9.93
CA PHE A 26 3.77 -1.89 9.61
C PHE A 26 2.25 -1.90 9.73
N ILE A 27 1.59 -2.42 8.71
CA ILE A 27 0.13 -2.46 8.65
C ILE A 27 -0.29 -3.88 8.37
N THR A 28 -1.26 -4.38 9.13
CA THR A 28 -1.90 -5.65 8.84
C THR A 28 -2.98 -5.39 7.80
N VAL A 29 -2.96 -6.17 6.71
CA VAL A 29 -3.90 -6.01 5.60
C VAL A 29 -4.61 -7.34 5.39
N TRP A 30 -5.93 -7.30 5.26
CA TRP A 30 -6.68 -8.50 4.96
C TRP A 30 -7.48 -8.31 3.69
N GLY A 31 -7.90 -9.44 3.08
CA GLY A 31 -8.63 -9.43 1.82
C GLY A 31 -7.78 -9.70 0.61
N MET A 32 -6.45 -9.80 0.77
CA MET A 32 -5.55 -10.08 -0.35
C MET A 32 -5.45 -11.59 -0.58
N GLY A 33 -5.88 -12.04 -1.75
CA GLY A 33 -5.86 -13.47 -2.05
C GLY A 33 -4.72 -13.92 -2.94
N CYS A 34 -3.97 -13.00 -3.54
CA CYS A 34 -2.91 -13.37 -4.48
C CYS A 34 -1.94 -12.20 -4.66
N GLN A 35 -0.88 -12.45 -5.43
CA GLN A 35 0.15 -11.45 -5.68
C GLN A 35 -0.41 -10.21 -6.39
N ASN A 36 -1.39 -10.39 -7.26
CA ASN A 36 -2.00 -9.23 -7.93
C ASN A 36 -2.74 -8.34 -6.95
N CYS A 37 -3.35 -8.91 -5.92
CA CYS A 37 -3.97 -8.12 -4.87
C CYS A 37 -2.91 -7.33 -4.10
N ALA A 38 -1.78 -7.96 -3.80
CA ALA A 38 -0.68 -7.27 -3.12
C ALA A 38 -0.14 -6.14 -3.98
N ASN A 39 -0.02 -6.34 -5.29
CA ASN A 39 0.44 -5.29 -6.19
C ASN A 39 -0.56 -4.13 -6.24
N ARG A 40 -1.85 -4.44 -6.20
CA ARG A 40 -2.89 -3.41 -6.19
C ARG A 40 -2.80 -2.55 -4.95
N VAL A 41 -2.63 -3.17 -3.79
CA VAL A 41 -2.47 -2.45 -2.53
C VAL A 41 -1.19 -1.62 -2.55
N ARG A 42 -0.09 -2.23 -3.01
CA ARG A 42 1.19 -1.52 -3.09
C ARG A 42 1.10 -0.30 -4.00
N ASN A 43 0.48 -0.47 -5.17
CA ASN A 43 0.35 0.63 -6.12
C ASN A 43 -0.43 1.79 -5.53
N SER A 44 -1.49 1.50 -4.78
CA SER A 44 -2.27 2.53 -4.13
C SER A 44 -1.43 3.27 -3.09
N LEU A 45 -0.62 2.53 -2.33
CA LEU A 45 0.24 3.15 -1.32
C LEU A 45 1.32 4.03 -1.94
N VAL A 46 2.03 3.53 -2.95
CA VAL A 46 3.14 4.32 -3.51
C VAL A 46 2.63 5.51 -4.32
N SER A 47 1.36 5.50 -4.73
CA SER A 47 0.77 6.65 -5.43
C SER A 47 0.44 7.78 -4.46
N LEU A 48 0.49 7.54 -3.16
CA LEU A 48 0.19 8.56 -2.17
C LEU A 48 1.41 9.44 -1.97
N LYS A 49 1.20 10.76 -1.98
CA LYS A 49 2.32 11.67 -1.72
C LYS A 49 2.79 11.47 -0.28
N GLY A 50 4.10 11.36 -0.13
CA GLY A 50 4.71 11.11 1.16
C GLY A 50 5.17 9.68 1.34
N VAL A 51 4.68 8.75 0.53
CA VAL A 51 5.13 7.37 0.59
C VAL A 51 6.37 7.21 -0.28
N VAL A 52 7.45 6.72 0.32
CA VAL A 52 8.72 6.51 -0.37
C VAL A 52 8.77 5.13 -1.00
N ASP A 53 8.31 4.12 -0.26
CA ASP A 53 8.30 2.74 -0.76
C ASP A 53 7.29 1.95 0.04
N ALA A 54 6.85 0.84 -0.53
CA ALA A 54 5.93 -0.06 0.15
C ALA A 54 6.23 -1.50 -0.26
N ARG A 55 6.22 -2.38 0.72
CA ARG A 55 6.36 -3.82 0.50
C ARG A 55 5.14 -4.50 1.07
N VAL A 56 4.44 -5.23 0.23
CA VAL A 56 3.18 -5.87 0.61
C VAL A 56 3.32 -7.37 0.37
N ASP A 57 3.06 -8.15 1.42
CA ASP A 57 3.15 -9.60 1.36
C ASP A 57 1.77 -10.17 1.60
N HIS A 58 1.17 -10.76 0.57
CA HIS A 58 -0.19 -11.31 0.68
C HIS A 58 -0.23 -12.62 1.47
N ASN A 59 0.91 -13.31 1.57
CA ASN A 59 0.96 -14.57 2.30
C ASN A 59 0.77 -14.38 3.80
N ILE A 60 1.29 -13.28 4.33
CA ILE A 60 1.19 -13.00 5.76
C ILE A 60 0.25 -11.82 6.05
N GLY A 61 -0.31 -11.20 5.01
CA GLY A 61 -1.24 -10.10 5.20
C GLY A 61 -0.61 -8.89 5.84
N ARG A 62 0.57 -8.49 5.39
CA ARG A 62 1.30 -7.39 6.02
C ARG A 62 1.92 -6.47 4.99
N ALA A 63 1.90 -5.18 5.28
CA ALA A 63 2.58 -4.17 4.48
C ALA A 63 3.59 -3.45 5.35
N GLN A 64 4.77 -3.21 4.78
CA GLN A 64 5.81 -2.40 5.40
C GLN A 64 5.97 -1.16 4.52
N ILE A 65 5.77 0.01 5.09
CA ILE A 65 5.69 1.24 4.33
C ILE A 65 6.70 2.24 4.86
N ALA A 66 7.57 2.71 3.98
CA ALA A 66 8.47 3.82 4.28
C ALA A 66 7.79 5.09 3.79
N TYR A 67 7.63 6.07 4.68
CA TYR A 67 6.86 7.27 4.36
C TYR A 67 7.36 8.45 5.16
N ASN A 68 7.04 9.64 4.68
CA ASN A 68 7.36 10.88 5.38
C ASN A 68 6.13 11.28 6.20
N PRO A 69 6.22 11.23 7.54
CA PRO A 69 5.06 11.51 8.38
C PRO A 69 4.58 12.97 8.34
N ASN A 70 5.39 13.85 7.79
CA ASN A 70 4.96 15.23 7.59
C ASN A 70 4.06 15.38 6.36
N LEU A 71 4.07 14.42 5.45
CA LEU A 71 3.31 14.48 4.21
C LEU A 71 2.16 13.48 4.18
N ALA A 72 2.28 12.36 4.89
CA ALA A 72 1.25 11.34 4.95
C ALA A 72 1.12 10.84 6.37
N THR A 73 -0.10 10.58 6.79
CA THR A 73 -0.37 10.05 8.14
C THR A 73 -0.67 8.56 8.05
N SER A 74 -0.67 7.89 9.20
CA SER A 74 -1.07 6.48 9.23
C SER A 74 -2.50 6.30 8.74
N ASP A 75 -3.39 7.26 9.01
CA ASP A 75 -4.76 7.19 8.50
C ASP A 75 -4.78 7.28 6.98
N ASP A 76 -3.89 8.08 6.38
CA ASP A 76 -3.79 8.15 4.93
C ASP A 76 -3.33 6.82 4.35
N LEU A 77 -2.41 6.13 5.03
CA LEU A 77 -1.92 4.84 4.58
C LEU A 77 -3.05 3.80 4.60
N ILE A 78 -3.82 3.79 5.69
CA ILE A 78 -4.94 2.86 5.82
C ILE A 78 -5.99 3.16 4.75
N ALA A 79 -6.31 4.43 4.54
CA ALA A 79 -7.28 4.81 3.52
C ALA A 79 -6.81 4.39 2.13
N ALA A 80 -5.51 4.48 1.85
CA ALA A 80 -4.96 4.06 0.56
C ALA A 80 -5.13 2.56 0.34
N VAL A 81 -4.94 1.75 1.39
CA VAL A 81 -5.17 0.31 1.29
C VAL A 81 -6.64 0.04 1.00
N GLU A 82 -7.54 0.68 1.73
CA GLU A 82 -8.96 0.45 1.56
C GLU A 82 -9.44 0.88 0.19
N SER A 83 -8.91 1.96 -0.35
CA SER A 83 -9.32 2.43 -1.66
C SER A 83 -8.72 1.61 -2.79
N ALA A 84 -7.74 0.76 -2.52
CA ALA A 84 -7.23 -0.17 -3.53
C ALA A 84 -8.29 -1.20 -3.92
N GLY A 85 -9.23 -1.49 -3.02
CA GLY A 85 -10.37 -2.33 -3.33
C GLY A 85 -11.59 -1.49 -3.66
N GLY A 86 -12.76 -1.98 -3.26
CA GLY A 86 -13.98 -1.20 -3.42
C GLY A 86 -14.57 -1.22 -4.82
N ASP A 87 -14.15 -2.17 -5.65
CA ASP A 87 -14.65 -2.29 -7.01
C ASP A 87 -15.79 -3.31 -7.10
N GLY A 88 -16.30 -3.78 -5.96
CA GLY A 88 -17.32 -4.81 -5.91
C GLY A 88 -16.78 -6.22 -5.96
N ARG A 89 -15.51 -6.40 -6.31
CA ARG A 89 -14.87 -7.71 -6.40
C ARG A 89 -13.75 -7.86 -5.39
N HIS A 90 -13.13 -6.76 -4.99
CA HIS A 90 -12.02 -6.75 -4.06
C HIS A 90 -12.32 -5.79 -2.93
N GLU A 91 -12.17 -6.26 -1.70
CA GLU A 91 -12.33 -5.41 -0.53
C GLU A 91 -11.17 -5.68 0.40
N TYR A 92 -10.47 -4.64 0.77
CA TYR A 92 -9.31 -4.74 1.64
C TYR A 92 -9.56 -3.94 2.90
N GLY A 93 -9.09 -4.48 4.01
CA GLY A 93 -9.09 -3.76 5.27
C GLY A 93 -7.67 -3.67 5.79
N ALA A 94 -7.43 -2.73 6.68
CA ALA A 94 -6.11 -2.51 7.21
C ALA A 94 -6.17 -1.91 8.61
N GLN A 95 -5.15 -2.23 9.42
CA GLN A 95 -4.96 -1.55 10.69
C GLN A 95 -3.47 -1.56 11.01
N LEU A 96 -3.05 -0.59 11.82
CA LEU A 96 -1.65 -0.54 12.22
C LEU A 96 -1.29 -1.79 13.00
N ALA A 97 -0.13 -2.36 12.67
CA ALA A 97 0.42 -3.47 13.40
C ALA A 97 1.38 -2.93 14.45
N LEU A 98 1.27 -3.44 15.65
CA LEU A 98 2.11 -3.01 16.76
C LEU A 98 3.25 -3.99 16.99
#